data_847b3fd3fc53adca46c3ca31f1b1fdf0
#
_entry.id   847b3fd3fc53adca46c3ca31f1b1fdf0
#
_cell.length_a   1.000
_cell.length_b   1.000
_cell.length_c   1.000
_cell.angle_alpha   90.00
_cell.angle_beta   90.00
_cell.angle_gamma   90.00
#
_symmetry.space_group_name_H-M   'P 1'
#
loop_
_entity.id
_entity.type
_entity.pdbx_description
1 polymer ?
#
loop_
_entity_poly.entity_id
_entity_poly.type
_entity_poly.pdbx_seq_one_letter_code
_entity_poly.pdbx_strand_id
1 'polypeptide(L)'
;YTQPTMSQPLSNEMDIRVLIDVSGSMKDTDPNKLRIPALQVLTQLLPAGSKAGIWQFADDPKVIVPHGVVNAQWQKQASAATQNISSNGQFTDIGAALNAASFNTQDQVQGRQLHVILLTDGMVDVSKDAAKNKRARTALLGPILQQYINVGARVHTVGLSHKADKATLGAMAQATDGLFEVAVNADQLLEIFLRALDNTVITQQVPVQVTEQSFVVQQGVESMTVVIEKNGDDNVKLKDGKQRVFGRQQTRINQQWQSSLTHDVIRVQQPTPGTWALISDTATLKRVNVVGKLQILLQQSHQNIKVGQRSYIDVQLANERGELLSAEQLQGFELKVNMSDGNAQVFSQQQAFVADAKTRMQLPVLDKPGMYNLTISVANGQLIRTINRSLRVHPLVPLVSNEADSAGVLETDEVANQTSQVEAISVSNETASPALQSLMDEDSSAKPVEAANQAETAASQMASLVKKIKAK
;
A
#
# COMPACT_ATOMS: atom_id res chain seq x y z
N TYR A 1 30.07 -18.14 -7.34
CA TYR A 1 28.99 -17.14 -7.21
C TYR A 1 27.69 -17.91 -7.00
N THR A 2 27.29 -18.08 -5.75
CA THR A 2 25.95 -18.54 -5.39
C THR A 2 24.97 -17.44 -5.77
N GLN A 3 24.10 -17.70 -6.75
CA GLN A 3 23.00 -16.80 -7.08
C GLN A 3 22.09 -16.68 -5.83
N PRO A 4 21.62 -15.47 -5.48
CA PRO A 4 20.63 -15.35 -4.43
C PRO A 4 19.39 -16.14 -4.86
N THR A 5 19.06 -17.17 -4.11
CA THR A 5 17.80 -17.91 -4.25
C THR A 5 16.65 -16.92 -4.06
N MET A 6 15.80 -16.76 -5.09
CA MET A 6 14.52 -16.08 -4.91
C MET A 6 13.67 -16.95 -3.98
N SER A 7 13.71 -16.66 -2.70
CA SER A 7 12.74 -17.22 -1.79
C SER A 7 11.56 -16.26 -1.70
N GLN A 8 10.35 -16.78 -1.83
CA GLN A 8 9.21 -16.09 -1.28
C GLN A 8 9.49 -15.95 0.22
N PRO A 9 9.46 -14.75 0.80
CA PRO A 9 9.58 -14.66 2.24
C PRO A 9 8.47 -15.51 2.83
N LEU A 10 8.84 -16.44 3.69
CA LEU A 10 7.88 -17.15 4.51
C LEU A 10 7.01 -16.09 5.21
N SER A 11 5.76 -16.36 5.47
CA SER A 11 4.85 -15.38 6.10
C SER A 11 5.43 -14.77 7.38
N ASN A 12 6.29 -15.50 8.11
CA ASN A 12 7.00 -15.02 9.30
C ASN A 12 8.17 -14.06 9.02
N GLU A 13 8.58 -13.90 7.76
CA GLU A 13 9.62 -12.93 7.35
C GLU A 13 9.05 -11.55 7.02
N MET A 14 7.75 -11.38 7.07
CA MET A 14 7.09 -10.11 6.81
C MET A 14 6.82 -9.36 8.10
N ASP A 15 7.11 -8.06 8.10
CA ASP A 15 6.84 -7.15 9.22
C ASP A 15 6.08 -5.92 8.70
N ILE A 16 4.85 -5.74 9.17
CA ILE A 16 3.92 -4.72 8.67
C ILE A 16 3.50 -3.82 9.83
N ARG A 17 3.80 -2.53 9.71
CA ARG A 17 3.48 -1.52 10.73
C ARG A 17 2.50 -0.50 10.17
N VAL A 18 1.36 -0.36 10.81
CA VAL A 18 0.27 0.50 10.36
C VAL A 18 0.18 1.72 11.27
N LEU A 19 0.28 2.91 10.68
CA LEU A 19 0.22 4.20 11.37
C LEU A 19 -1.04 4.93 10.94
N ILE A 20 -1.92 5.23 11.89
CA ILE A 20 -3.24 5.83 11.62
C ILE A 20 -3.31 7.19 12.27
N ASP A 21 -3.51 8.21 11.46
CA ASP A 21 -3.78 9.57 11.91
C ASP A 21 -5.13 9.66 12.64
N VAL A 22 -5.09 10.28 13.81
CA VAL A 22 -6.26 10.59 14.66
C VAL A 22 -6.32 12.06 15.03
N SER A 23 -5.67 12.93 14.27
CA SER A 23 -5.74 14.37 14.41
C SER A 23 -7.16 14.90 14.21
N GLY A 24 -7.38 16.14 14.65
CA GLY A 24 -8.70 16.77 14.63
C GLY A 24 -9.28 16.96 13.23
N SER A 25 -8.42 17.18 12.21
CA SER A 25 -8.80 17.30 10.79
C SER A 25 -9.50 16.07 10.24
N MET A 26 -9.22 14.90 10.81
CA MET A 26 -9.89 13.65 10.44
C MET A 26 -11.42 13.68 10.68
N LYS A 27 -11.93 14.63 11.48
CA LYS A 27 -13.39 14.82 11.63
C LYS A 27 -14.04 15.34 10.36
N ASP A 28 -13.29 16.14 9.60
CA ASP A 28 -13.78 16.78 8.37
C ASP A 28 -13.48 15.91 7.14
N THR A 29 -12.35 15.22 7.13
CA THR A 29 -11.88 14.43 5.98
C THR A 29 -12.38 12.99 5.99
N ASP A 30 -12.66 12.43 7.16
CA ASP A 30 -13.25 11.10 7.36
C ASP A 30 -14.35 11.13 8.44
N PRO A 31 -15.44 11.92 8.25
CA PRO A 31 -16.51 12.10 9.22
C PRO A 31 -17.23 10.80 9.58
N ASN A 32 -17.31 9.88 8.62
CA ASN A 32 -17.95 8.57 8.78
C ASN A 32 -16.99 7.50 9.32
N LYS A 33 -15.74 7.86 9.66
CA LYS A 33 -14.69 6.96 10.18
C LYS A 33 -14.46 5.74 9.30
N LEU A 34 -14.44 5.93 7.99
CA LEU A 34 -14.34 4.85 6.99
C LEU A 34 -12.97 4.16 7.02
N ARG A 35 -11.95 4.82 7.59
CA ARG A 35 -10.68 4.18 7.90
C ARG A 35 -10.80 2.97 8.83
N ILE A 36 -11.83 2.94 9.71
CA ILE A 36 -12.03 1.82 10.65
C ILE A 36 -12.40 0.52 9.91
N PRO A 37 -13.49 0.45 9.12
CA PRO A 37 -13.80 -0.79 8.39
C PRO A 37 -12.72 -1.18 7.39
N ALA A 38 -12.07 -0.22 6.72
CA ALA A 38 -10.97 -0.51 5.81
C ALA A 38 -9.77 -1.13 6.56
N LEU A 39 -9.41 -0.60 7.73
CA LEU A 39 -8.37 -1.16 8.58
C LEU A 39 -8.74 -2.54 9.12
N GLN A 40 -10.00 -2.78 9.46
CA GLN A 40 -10.49 -4.09 9.87
C GLN A 40 -10.30 -5.12 8.75
N VAL A 41 -10.65 -4.79 7.51
CA VAL A 41 -10.40 -5.68 6.36
C VAL A 41 -8.90 -5.93 6.20
N LEU A 42 -8.07 -4.88 6.23
CA LEU A 42 -6.61 -5.00 6.12
C LEU A 42 -6.07 -6.00 7.15
N THR A 43 -6.41 -5.83 8.44
CA THR A 43 -5.93 -6.69 9.53
C THR A 43 -6.34 -8.15 9.37
N GLN A 44 -7.51 -8.38 8.77
CA GLN A 44 -7.99 -9.73 8.49
C GLN A 44 -7.29 -10.38 7.29
N LEU A 45 -6.75 -9.60 6.38
CA LEU A 45 -6.03 -10.10 5.20
C LEU A 45 -4.54 -10.32 5.44
N LEU A 46 -3.99 -9.82 6.56
CA LEU A 46 -2.59 -10.07 6.91
C LEU A 46 -2.33 -11.58 7.05
N PRO A 47 -1.25 -12.11 6.45
CA PRO A 47 -0.94 -13.53 6.51
C PRO A 47 -0.65 -14.00 7.94
N ALA A 48 -1.19 -15.14 8.30
CA ALA A 48 -0.82 -15.78 9.55
C ALA A 48 0.69 -16.09 9.57
N GLY A 49 1.36 -15.84 10.71
CA GLY A 49 2.80 -15.99 10.88
C GLY A 49 3.62 -14.75 10.55
N SER A 50 3.09 -13.76 9.80
CA SER A 50 3.73 -12.45 9.66
C SER A 50 3.78 -11.70 11.00
N LYS A 51 4.62 -10.67 11.11
CA LYS A 51 4.58 -9.74 12.24
C LYS A 51 3.79 -8.50 11.86
N ALA A 52 2.98 -7.98 12.76
CA ALA A 52 2.31 -6.71 12.55
C ALA A 52 2.05 -5.96 13.86
N GLY A 53 1.91 -4.63 13.75
CA GLY A 53 1.51 -3.75 14.83
C GLY A 53 0.72 -2.55 14.29
N ILE A 54 -0.08 -1.93 15.14
CA ILE A 54 -0.89 -0.76 14.74
C ILE A 54 -0.69 0.33 15.78
N TRP A 55 -0.37 1.52 15.31
CA TRP A 55 -0.23 2.75 16.08
C TRP A 55 -1.23 3.77 15.59
N GLN A 56 -1.83 4.49 16.49
CA GLN A 56 -2.50 5.76 16.19
C GLN A 56 -1.58 6.91 16.57
N PHE A 57 -1.67 8.03 15.86
CA PHE A 57 -0.87 9.21 16.15
C PHE A 57 -1.64 10.51 15.89
N ALA A 58 -1.27 11.53 16.63
CA ALA A 58 -1.62 12.92 16.45
C ALA A 58 -0.51 13.76 17.10
N ASP A 59 -0.71 14.23 18.36
CA ASP A 59 0.33 14.89 19.16
C ASP A 59 1.39 13.89 19.62
N ASP A 60 0.95 12.73 20.10
CA ASP A 60 1.78 11.62 20.56
C ASP A 60 1.32 10.29 19.95
N PRO A 61 2.25 9.44 19.50
CA PRO A 61 1.91 8.12 19.00
C PRO A 61 1.53 7.17 20.15
N LYS A 62 0.51 6.33 19.91
CA LYS A 62 0.05 5.30 20.86
C LYS A 62 -0.10 3.97 20.16
N VAL A 63 0.44 2.91 20.74
CA VAL A 63 0.20 1.54 20.30
C VAL A 63 -1.25 1.19 20.59
N ILE A 64 -2.01 0.82 19.56
CA ILE A 64 -3.39 0.31 19.71
C ILE A 64 -3.46 -1.20 19.53
N VAL A 65 -2.55 -1.77 18.72
CA VAL A 65 -2.34 -3.21 18.63
C VAL A 65 -0.84 -3.46 18.77
N PRO A 66 -0.40 -4.16 19.84
CA PRO A 66 1.01 -4.46 20.03
C PRO A 66 1.61 -5.21 18.84
N HIS A 67 2.85 -4.84 18.51
CA HIS A 67 3.61 -5.54 17.47
C HIS A 67 3.86 -6.99 17.89
N GLY A 68 3.48 -7.93 17.04
CA GLY A 68 3.57 -9.36 17.33
C GLY A 68 3.23 -10.23 16.13
N VAL A 69 3.22 -11.54 16.36
CA VAL A 69 2.90 -12.51 15.32
C VAL A 69 1.39 -12.49 15.01
N VAL A 70 1.06 -12.33 13.74
CA VAL A 70 -0.32 -12.38 13.25
C VAL A 70 -0.86 -13.80 13.37
N ASN A 71 -1.86 -13.95 14.22
CA ASN A 71 -2.65 -15.18 14.41
C ASN A 71 -4.10 -14.79 14.70
N ALA A 72 -4.98 -15.77 14.90
CA ALA A 72 -6.40 -15.53 15.16
C ALA A 72 -6.64 -14.63 16.39
N GLN A 73 -5.82 -14.77 17.45
CA GLN A 73 -5.91 -13.93 18.64
C GLN A 73 -5.52 -12.49 18.33
N TRP A 74 -4.38 -12.29 17.66
CA TRP A 74 -3.92 -10.95 17.23
C TRP A 74 -4.97 -10.26 16.36
N GLN A 75 -5.53 -10.98 15.39
CA GLN A 75 -6.56 -10.44 14.49
C GLN A 75 -7.85 -10.05 15.23
N LYS A 76 -8.26 -10.85 16.24
CA LYS A 76 -9.40 -10.51 17.10
C LYS A 76 -9.13 -9.27 17.93
N GLN A 77 -7.92 -9.14 18.51
CA GLN A 77 -7.49 -7.94 19.24
C GLN A 77 -7.45 -6.71 18.32
N ALA A 78 -6.89 -6.84 17.13
CA ALA A 78 -6.84 -5.77 16.14
C ALA A 78 -8.23 -5.28 15.74
N SER A 79 -9.15 -6.18 15.47
CA SER A 79 -10.55 -5.84 15.13
C SER A 79 -11.25 -5.10 16.27
N ALA A 80 -11.04 -5.51 17.52
CA ALA A 80 -11.62 -4.85 18.69
C ALA A 80 -10.98 -3.46 18.95
N ALA A 81 -9.66 -3.37 18.86
CA ALA A 81 -8.93 -2.13 19.14
C ALA A 81 -9.24 -1.03 18.12
N THR A 82 -9.37 -1.40 16.84
CA THR A 82 -9.65 -0.45 15.76
C THR A 82 -11.03 0.20 15.84
N GLN A 83 -12.00 -0.43 16.51
CA GLN A 83 -13.33 0.16 16.74
C GLN A 83 -13.28 1.44 17.60
N ASN A 84 -12.26 1.57 18.44
CA ASN A 84 -12.13 2.70 19.36
C ASN A 84 -11.31 3.88 18.79
N ILE A 85 -10.95 3.86 17.53
CA ILE A 85 -10.23 4.95 16.87
C ILE A 85 -11.10 6.20 16.86
N SER A 86 -10.52 7.31 17.38
CA SER A 86 -11.18 8.62 17.45
C SER A 86 -10.41 9.66 16.61
N SER A 87 -10.88 10.90 16.59
CA SER A 87 -10.24 12.03 15.90
C SER A 87 -10.15 13.21 16.86
N ASN A 88 -9.37 13.07 17.94
CA ASN A 88 -9.32 14.01 19.04
C ASN A 88 -7.95 14.68 19.26
N GLY A 89 -6.94 14.35 18.43
CA GLY A 89 -5.62 14.98 18.50
C GLY A 89 -5.64 16.44 18.03
N GLN A 90 -4.65 17.23 18.47
CA GLN A 90 -4.52 18.63 18.08
C GLN A 90 -3.58 18.84 16.90
N PHE A 91 -2.54 18.02 16.83
CA PHE A 91 -1.47 18.11 15.84
C PHE A 91 -1.35 16.82 15.02
N THR A 92 -0.38 16.80 14.08
CA THR A 92 -0.09 15.66 13.19
C THR A 92 1.42 15.47 13.14
N ASP A 93 1.98 14.74 14.14
CA ASP A 93 3.41 14.43 14.20
C ASP A 93 3.72 13.08 13.54
N ILE A 94 3.89 13.12 12.20
CA ILE A 94 4.28 11.95 11.41
C ILE A 94 5.66 11.44 11.82
N GLY A 95 6.59 12.37 12.18
CA GLY A 95 7.93 12.01 12.61
C GLY A 95 7.94 11.20 13.89
N ALA A 96 7.19 11.63 14.90
CA ALA A 96 7.02 10.89 16.15
C ALA A 96 6.37 9.51 15.90
N ALA A 97 5.38 9.44 15.00
CA ALA A 97 4.73 8.18 14.64
C ALA A 97 5.71 7.18 14.02
N LEU A 98 6.54 7.61 13.09
CA LEU A 98 7.59 6.77 12.51
C LEU A 98 8.61 6.36 13.58
N ASN A 99 9.10 7.27 14.42
CA ASN A 99 10.03 6.92 15.48
C ASN A 99 9.46 5.87 16.45
N ALA A 100 8.18 5.96 16.81
CA ALA A 100 7.52 4.97 17.67
C ALA A 100 7.34 3.60 17.00
N ALA A 101 7.22 3.57 15.69
CA ALA A 101 7.09 2.36 14.89
C ALA A 101 8.40 1.98 14.16
N SER A 102 9.55 2.52 14.58
CA SER A 102 10.83 2.29 13.90
C SER A 102 11.28 0.83 13.97
N PHE A 103 11.95 0.40 12.92
CA PHE A 103 12.64 -0.88 12.85
C PHE A 103 14.00 -0.76 13.53
N ASN A 104 14.38 -1.79 14.27
CA ASN A 104 15.68 -1.87 14.95
C ASN A 104 16.58 -2.95 14.32
N THR A 105 17.79 -3.09 14.80
CA THR A 105 18.74 -4.10 14.30
C THR A 105 18.25 -5.55 14.45
N GLN A 106 17.37 -5.83 15.42
CA GLN A 106 16.78 -7.17 15.62
C GLN A 106 15.71 -7.49 14.56
N ASP A 107 15.13 -6.46 13.91
CA ASP A 107 14.18 -6.63 12.84
C ASP A 107 14.88 -6.88 11.50
N GLN A 108 16.18 -6.58 11.40
CA GLN A 108 17.01 -6.80 10.20
C GLN A 108 17.41 -8.28 10.06
N VAL A 109 16.43 -9.12 9.79
CA VAL A 109 16.68 -10.53 9.42
C VAL A 109 16.83 -10.61 7.92
N GLN A 110 17.87 -11.31 7.46
CA GLN A 110 18.09 -11.52 6.02
C GLN A 110 16.83 -12.12 5.37
N GLY A 111 16.34 -11.47 4.31
CA GLY A 111 15.10 -11.86 3.61
C GLY A 111 13.81 -11.29 4.19
N ARG A 112 13.84 -10.63 5.38
CA ARG A 112 12.64 -10.01 5.95
C ARG A 112 12.22 -8.80 5.13
N GLN A 113 10.94 -8.73 4.80
CA GLN A 113 10.33 -7.59 4.16
C GLN A 113 9.67 -6.69 5.21
N LEU A 114 10.15 -5.46 5.28
CA LEU A 114 9.73 -4.47 6.26
C LEU A 114 8.83 -3.44 5.55
N HIS A 115 7.62 -3.24 6.07
CA HIS A 115 6.63 -2.36 5.47
C HIS A 115 5.97 -1.47 6.51
N VAL A 116 5.77 -0.21 6.15
CA VAL A 116 4.91 0.73 6.87
C VAL A 116 3.75 1.12 5.97
N ILE A 117 2.55 1.18 6.52
CA ILE A 117 1.37 1.75 5.87
C ILE A 117 0.95 2.95 6.72
N LEU A 118 1.22 4.15 6.21
CA LEU A 118 0.90 5.42 6.86
C LEU A 118 -0.37 6.00 6.26
N LEU A 119 -1.38 6.24 7.09
CA LEU A 119 -2.63 6.90 6.72
C LEU A 119 -2.75 8.24 7.43
N THR A 120 -2.86 9.33 6.68
CA THR A 120 -3.00 10.70 7.19
C THR A 120 -3.79 11.58 6.23
N ASP A 121 -4.47 12.60 6.74
CA ASP A 121 -5.16 13.62 5.93
C ASP A 121 -4.44 14.97 5.93
N GLY A 122 -3.37 15.09 6.72
CA GLY A 122 -2.73 16.35 7.03
C GLY A 122 -1.29 16.50 6.54
N MET A 123 -0.82 17.73 6.73
CA MET A 123 0.58 18.08 6.66
C MET A 123 1.25 17.78 8.00
N VAL A 124 2.59 17.76 8.03
CA VAL A 124 3.33 17.76 9.29
C VAL A 124 3.00 19.03 10.05
N ASP A 125 2.26 18.87 11.12
CA ASP A 125 1.84 19.96 12.02
C ASP A 125 2.10 19.53 13.47
N VAL A 126 3.20 20.02 14.05
CA VAL A 126 3.62 19.69 15.42
C VAL A 126 3.45 20.90 16.37
N SER A 127 3.08 22.06 15.83
CA SER A 127 2.99 23.31 16.60
C SER A 127 2.29 24.40 15.82
N LYS A 128 1.71 25.36 16.51
CA LYS A 128 1.24 26.63 15.92
C LYS A 128 2.37 27.48 15.30
N ASP A 129 3.63 27.14 15.58
CA ASP A 129 4.81 27.80 15.05
C ASP A 129 5.25 27.15 13.72
N ALA A 130 5.11 27.88 12.62
CA ALA A 130 5.47 27.42 11.28
C ALA A 130 6.96 27.01 11.16
N ALA A 131 7.87 27.67 11.90
CA ALA A 131 9.28 27.32 11.87
C ALA A 131 9.54 25.96 12.55
N LYS A 132 8.74 25.58 13.55
CA LYS A 132 8.80 24.24 14.15
C LYS A 132 8.28 23.20 13.18
N ASN A 133 7.19 23.47 12.50
CA ASN A 133 6.62 22.56 11.50
C ASN A 133 7.59 22.33 10.33
N LYS A 134 8.25 23.39 9.84
CA LYS A 134 9.30 23.27 8.82
C LYS A 134 10.47 22.40 9.29
N ARG A 135 10.94 22.58 10.53
CA ARG A 135 12.01 21.76 11.12
C ARG A 135 11.58 20.29 11.27
N ALA A 136 10.36 20.06 11.74
CA ALA A 136 9.82 18.70 11.87
C ALA A 136 9.72 18.00 10.51
N ARG A 137 9.26 18.70 9.46
CA ARG A 137 9.22 18.19 8.09
C ARG A 137 10.62 17.88 7.56
N THR A 138 11.60 18.76 7.79
CA THR A 138 12.99 18.51 7.41
C THR A 138 13.56 17.28 8.13
N ALA A 139 13.30 17.12 9.43
CA ALA A 139 13.73 15.94 10.19
C ALA A 139 13.04 14.67 9.71
N LEU A 140 11.75 14.74 9.35
CA LEU A 140 10.98 13.63 8.79
C LEU A 140 11.60 13.13 7.48
N LEU A 141 11.80 14.03 6.51
CA LEU A 141 12.33 13.67 5.18
C LEU A 141 13.83 13.37 5.18
N GLY A 142 14.55 13.79 6.21
CA GLY A 142 15.98 13.55 6.41
C GLY A 142 16.24 12.36 7.33
N PRO A 143 16.74 12.62 8.57
CA PRO A 143 17.26 11.56 9.45
C PRO A 143 16.23 10.50 9.84
N ILE A 144 14.94 10.84 9.96
CA ILE A 144 13.91 9.87 10.33
C ILE A 144 13.67 8.90 9.18
N LEU A 145 13.43 9.41 7.97
CA LEU A 145 13.19 8.55 6.80
C LEU A 145 14.42 7.73 6.43
N GLN A 146 15.62 8.29 6.65
CA GLN A 146 16.88 7.59 6.39
C GLN A 146 17.04 6.30 7.21
N GLN A 147 16.49 6.24 8.44
CA GLN A 147 16.50 5.01 9.23
C GLN A 147 15.71 3.88 8.54
N TYR A 148 14.59 4.21 7.90
CA TYR A 148 13.78 3.25 7.14
C TYR A 148 14.49 2.80 5.86
N ILE A 149 15.13 3.73 5.14
CA ILE A 149 15.93 3.42 3.96
C ILE A 149 17.08 2.48 4.32
N ASN A 150 17.81 2.75 5.39
CA ASN A 150 18.96 1.96 5.84
C ASN A 150 18.61 0.50 6.18
N VAL A 151 17.39 0.25 6.65
CA VAL A 151 16.91 -1.11 6.93
C VAL A 151 16.16 -1.74 5.75
N GLY A 152 16.07 -1.03 4.61
CA GLY A 152 15.34 -1.50 3.41
C GLY A 152 13.82 -1.56 3.60
N ALA A 153 13.27 -0.80 4.55
CA ALA A 153 11.83 -0.74 4.78
C ALA A 153 11.12 0.11 3.72
N ARG A 154 9.96 -0.33 3.27
CA ARG A 154 9.10 0.40 2.35
C ARG A 154 8.01 1.14 3.11
N VAL A 155 7.87 2.43 2.85
CA VAL A 155 6.84 3.27 3.47
C VAL A 155 5.77 3.57 2.41
N HIS A 156 4.62 2.92 2.54
CA HIS A 156 3.42 3.20 1.75
C HIS A 156 2.64 4.31 2.42
N THR A 157 2.34 5.36 1.69
CA THR A 157 1.64 6.52 2.23
C THR A 157 0.27 6.69 1.58
N VAL A 158 -0.77 6.86 2.39
CA VAL A 158 -2.15 7.04 1.96
C VAL A 158 -2.65 8.39 2.47
N GLY A 159 -2.83 9.32 1.55
CA GLY A 159 -3.44 10.61 1.86
C GLY A 159 -4.96 10.50 1.91
N LEU A 160 -5.59 10.99 2.97
CA LEU A 160 -7.05 11.10 3.06
C LEU A 160 -7.48 12.50 2.69
N SER A 161 -8.00 12.69 1.52
CA SER A 161 -8.46 13.96 0.97
C SER A 161 -7.47 14.67 0.05
N HIS A 162 -8.00 15.61 -0.72
CA HIS A 162 -7.18 16.46 -1.60
C HIS A 162 -6.27 17.44 -0.83
N LYS A 163 -6.50 17.63 0.48
CA LYS A 163 -5.73 18.52 1.35
C LYS A 163 -4.45 17.88 1.89
N ALA A 164 -4.29 16.55 1.74
CA ALA A 164 -3.08 15.86 2.18
C ALA A 164 -1.82 16.44 1.52
N ASP A 165 -0.74 16.51 2.27
CA ASP A 165 0.59 16.96 1.77
C ASP A 165 1.17 15.92 0.80
N LYS A 166 0.71 16.03 -0.45
CA LYS A 166 1.10 15.09 -1.52
C LYS A 166 2.61 15.11 -1.78
N ALA A 167 3.26 16.25 -1.58
CA ALA A 167 4.69 16.39 -1.80
C ALA A 167 5.47 15.59 -0.76
N THR A 168 5.17 15.77 0.54
CA THR A 168 5.83 15.04 1.62
C THR A 168 5.53 13.54 1.55
N LEU A 169 4.26 13.16 1.41
CA LEU A 169 3.85 11.75 1.36
C LEU A 169 4.42 11.03 0.13
N GLY A 170 4.41 11.70 -1.03
CA GLY A 170 5.00 11.17 -2.26
C GLY A 170 6.51 10.99 -2.15
N ALA A 171 7.23 11.95 -1.56
CA ALA A 171 8.67 11.86 -1.34
C ALA A 171 9.04 10.69 -0.41
N MET A 172 8.32 10.50 0.69
CA MET A 172 8.53 9.38 1.61
C MET A 172 8.38 8.04 0.91
N ALA A 173 7.29 7.87 0.17
CA ALA A 173 7.02 6.64 -0.58
C ALA A 173 8.09 6.40 -1.65
N GLN A 174 8.44 7.41 -2.44
CA GLN A 174 9.44 7.31 -3.51
C GLN A 174 10.82 6.95 -2.97
N ALA A 175 11.26 7.60 -1.88
CA ALA A 175 12.58 7.37 -1.30
C ALA A 175 12.75 5.95 -0.70
N THR A 176 11.65 5.30 -0.34
CA THR A 176 11.64 3.96 0.26
C THR A 176 11.08 2.87 -0.67
N ASP A 177 10.92 3.14 -1.96
CA ASP A 177 10.27 2.24 -2.93
C ASP A 177 8.87 1.76 -2.46
N GLY A 178 8.14 2.61 -1.74
CA GLY A 178 6.75 2.41 -1.33
C GLY A 178 5.75 2.99 -2.34
N LEU A 179 4.46 2.89 -2.06
CA LEU A 179 3.39 3.48 -2.87
C LEU A 179 2.83 4.73 -2.18
N PHE A 180 2.52 5.75 -2.98
CA PHE A 180 1.75 6.91 -2.55
C PHE A 180 0.44 6.99 -3.32
N GLU A 181 -0.68 7.08 -2.62
CA GLU A 181 -2.01 7.29 -3.19
C GLU A 181 -2.86 8.22 -2.32
N VAL A 182 -3.91 8.79 -2.93
CA VAL A 182 -4.86 9.66 -2.22
C VAL A 182 -6.25 9.05 -2.33
N ALA A 183 -6.87 8.79 -1.19
CA ALA A 183 -8.27 8.39 -1.08
C ALA A 183 -9.15 9.63 -0.86
N VAL A 184 -10.19 9.79 -1.66
CA VAL A 184 -11.16 10.89 -1.48
C VAL A 184 -12.52 10.39 -0.96
N ASN A 185 -12.68 9.06 -0.87
CA ASN A 185 -13.84 8.39 -0.29
C ASN A 185 -13.45 7.01 0.29
N ALA A 186 -14.42 6.35 0.93
CA ALA A 186 -14.22 5.05 1.58
C ALA A 186 -13.83 3.93 0.65
N ASP A 187 -14.48 3.87 -0.50
CA ASP A 187 -14.29 2.77 -1.45
C ASP A 187 -12.86 2.81 -1.98
N GLN A 188 -12.38 4.02 -2.31
CA GLN A 188 -10.98 4.23 -2.69
C GLN A 188 -10.01 3.87 -1.57
N LEU A 189 -10.35 4.15 -0.30
CA LEU A 189 -9.47 3.84 0.82
C LEU A 189 -9.25 2.33 0.96
N LEU A 190 -10.30 1.53 0.85
CA LEU A 190 -10.16 0.07 0.87
C LEU A 190 -9.33 -0.42 -0.31
N GLU A 191 -9.63 0.06 -1.51
CA GLU A 191 -8.87 -0.30 -2.73
C GLU A 191 -7.38 0.02 -2.60
N ILE A 192 -7.04 1.20 -2.03
CA ILE A 192 -5.66 1.59 -1.77
C ILE A 192 -5.00 0.68 -0.73
N PHE A 193 -5.71 0.34 0.34
CA PHE A 193 -5.19 -0.61 1.33
C PHE A 193 -4.96 -1.99 0.73
N LEU A 194 -5.85 -2.47 -0.12
CA LEU A 194 -5.68 -3.75 -0.82
C LEU A 194 -4.48 -3.71 -1.78
N ARG A 195 -4.26 -2.60 -2.49
CA ARG A 195 -3.06 -2.42 -3.32
C ARG A 195 -1.77 -2.33 -2.49
N ALA A 196 -1.78 -1.59 -1.39
CA ALA A 196 -0.64 -1.56 -0.47
C ALA A 196 -0.32 -2.96 0.06
N LEU A 197 -1.35 -3.72 0.44
CA LEU A 197 -1.20 -5.12 0.86
C LEU A 197 -0.64 -5.99 -0.27
N ASP A 198 -1.15 -5.87 -1.50
CA ASP A 198 -0.66 -6.63 -2.66
C ASP A 198 0.81 -6.33 -2.97
N ASN A 199 1.26 -5.09 -2.76
CA ASN A 199 2.68 -4.73 -2.92
C ASN A 199 3.56 -5.11 -1.72
N THR A 200 2.93 -5.38 -0.58
CA THR A 200 3.60 -5.84 0.65
C THR A 200 3.72 -7.36 0.66
N VAL A 201 2.64 -8.04 0.30
CA VAL A 201 2.49 -9.50 0.42
C VAL A 201 2.22 -10.12 -0.95
N ILE A 202 2.79 -11.30 -1.21
CA ILE A 202 2.37 -12.09 -2.38
C ILE A 202 1.09 -12.84 -2.01
N THR A 203 -0.04 -12.26 -2.36
CA THR A 203 -1.36 -12.84 -2.10
C THR A 203 -1.88 -13.49 -3.37
N GLN A 204 -1.98 -14.82 -3.37
CA GLN A 204 -2.59 -15.54 -4.48
C GLN A 204 -4.11 -15.39 -4.43
N GLN A 205 -4.69 -15.11 -5.58
CA GLN A 205 -6.13 -14.88 -5.74
C GLN A 205 -6.70 -15.80 -6.81
N VAL A 206 -7.98 -16.06 -6.73
CA VAL A 206 -8.73 -16.61 -7.87
C VAL A 206 -9.50 -15.47 -8.54
N PRO A 207 -9.59 -15.45 -9.88
CA PRO A 207 -10.37 -14.45 -10.60
C PRO A 207 -11.83 -14.46 -10.19
N VAL A 208 -12.40 -13.27 -9.99
CA VAL A 208 -13.82 -13.06 -9.71
C VAL A 208 -14.53 -12.74 -11.01
N GLN A 209 -15.61 -13.47 -11.29
CA GLN A 209 -16.54 -13.16 -12.38
C GLN A 209 -17.53 -12.08 -11.89
N VAL A 210 -17.24 -10.83 -12.22
CA VAL A 210 -17.93 -9.66 -11.66
C VAL A 210 -19.42 -9.68 -12.00
N THR A 211 -19.79 -10.01 -13.25
CA THR A 211 -21.20 -10.04 -13.70
C THR A 211 -22.03 -11.13 -13.01
N GLU A 212 -21.39 -12.27 -12.70
CA GLU A 212 -22.05 -13.41 -12.08
C GLU A 212 -21.85 -13.43 -10.57
N GLN A 213 -21.09 -12.50 -10.03
CA GLN A 213 -20.68 -12.49 -8.61
C GLN A 213 -20.17 -13.87 -8.14
N SER A 214 -19.32 -14.49 -8.97
CA SER A 214 -18.88 -15.88 -8.78
C SER A 214 -17.37 -16.04 -8.96
N PHE A 215 -16.84 -17.15 -8.46
CA PHE A 215 -15.46 -17.57 -8.61
C PHE A 215 -15.32 -19.10 -8.53
N VAL A 216 -14.23 -19.62 -9.06
CA VAL A 216 -13.99 -21.07 -9.07
C VAL A 216 -12.90 -21.43 -8.07
N VAL A 217 -13.23 -22.28 -7.10
CA VAL A 217 -12.26 -22.87 -6.17
C VAL A 217 -11.78 -24.20 -6.74
N GLN A 218 -10.49 -24.29 -7.03
CA GLN A 218 -9.88 -25.52 -7.53
C GLN A 218 -9.53 -26.48 -6.39
N GLN A 219 -9.31 -27.74 -6.75
CA GLN A 219 -8.80 -28.75 -5.81
C GLN A 219 -7.41 -28.33 -5.28
N GLY A 220 -7.12 -28.64 -4.01
CA GLY A 220 -5.84 -28.32 -3.38
C GLY A 220 -5.78 -26.91 -2.77
N VAL A 221 -6.88 -26.16 -2.74
CA VAL A 221 -6.99 -24.95 -1.92
C VAL A 221 -7.21 -25.35 -0.46
N GLU A 222 -6.29 -24.94 0.41
CA GLU A 222 -6.30 -25.24 1.83
C GLU A 222 -7.16 -24.25 2.62
N SER A 223 -7.09 -23.00 2.25
CA SER A 223 -7.93 -21.96 2.82
C SER A 223 -8.21 -20.85 1.81
N MET A 224 -9.31 -20.14 2.03
CA MET A 224 -9.62 -18.92 1.27
C MET A 224 -10.18 -17.85 2.17
N THR A 225 -9.99 -16.60 1.74
CA THR A 225 -10.60 -15.41 2.36
C THR A 225 -11.34 -14.64 1.28
N VAL A 226 -12.65 -14.50 1.47
CA VAL A 226 -13.55 -13.77 0.57
C VAL A 226 -13.83 -12.40 1.17
N VAL A 227 -13.67 -11.35 0.38
CA VAL A 227 -14.00 -9.96 0.74
C VAL A 227 -15.20 -9.52 -0.08
N ILE A 228 -16.24 -9.09 0.60
CA ILE A 228 -17.50 -8.63 0.02
C ILE A 228 -17.75 -7.21 0.51
N GLU A 229 -17.98 -6.30 -0.40
CA GLU A 229 -18.45 -4.95 -0.10
C GLU A 229 -19.97 -4.97 0.00
N LYS A 230 -20.52 -4.27 0.98
CA LYS A 230 -21.96 -4.22 1.25
C LYS A 230 -22.37 -2.89 1.89
N ASN A 231 -23.64 -2.62 1.93
CA ASN A 231 -24.23 -1.49 2.60
C ASN A 231 -25.03 -1.92 3.84
N GLY A 232 -24.53 -1.51 5.03
CA GLY A 232 -25.26 -1.76 6.27
C GLY A 232 -25.54 -3.25 6.55
N ASP A 233 -26.80 -3.57 6.77
CA ASP A 233 -27.25 -4.92 7.16
C ASP A 233 -27.68 -5.79 5.97
N ASP A 234 -27.09 -5.59 4.79
CA ASP A 234 -27.35 -6.44 3.63
C ASP A 234 -27.31 -7.93 4.00
N ASN A 235 -28.29 -8.68 3.54
CA ASN A 235 -28.38 -10.12 3.78
C ASN A 235 -27.46 -10.89 2.83
N VAL A 236 -26.17 -10.88 3.16
CA VAL A 236 -25.14 -11.54 2.38
C VAL A 236 -25.13 -13.03 2.65
N LYS A 237 -25.18 -13.84 1.58
CA LYS A 237 -25.02 -15.30 1.63
C LYS A 237 -24.02 -15.74 0.57
N LEU A 238 -23.34 -16.83 0.83
CA LEU A 238 -22.50 -17.52 -0.14
C LEU A 238 -23.08 -18.88 -0.47
N LYS A 239 -22.98 -19.26 -1.73
CA LYS A 239 -23.26 -20.59 -2.25
C LYS A 239 -21.93 -21.28 -2.55
N ASP A 240 -21.69 -22.44 -1.97
CA ASP A 240 -20.43 -23.16 -2.12
C ASP A 240 -20.39 -24.05 -3.38
N GLY A 241 -19.24 -24.67 -3.65
CA GLY A 241 -19.03 -25.55 -4.80
C GLY A 241 -19.95 -26.79 -4.85
N LYS A 242 -20.62 -27.13 -3.75
CA LYS A 242 -21.65 -28.16 -3.67
C LYS A 242 -23.08 -27.59 -3.66
N GLN A 243 -23.23 -26.33 -4.08
CA GLN A 243 -24.51 -25.61 -4.14
C GLN A 243 -25.20 -25.40 -2.78
N ARG A 244 -24.47 -25.52 -1.66
CA ARG A 244 -25.00 -25.30 -0.32
C ARG A 244 -24.88 -23.82 0.03
N VAL A 245 -25.98 -23.26 0.53
CA VAL A 245 -26.05 -21.84 0.91
C VAL A 245 -25.78 -21.69 2.40
N PHE A 246 -25.02 -20.66 2.77
CA PHE A 246 -24.78 -20.27 4.15
C PHE A 246 -24.61 -18.75 4.26
N GLY A 247 -24.90 -18.23 5.43
CA GLY A 247 -24.78 -16.81 5.76
C GLY A 247 -24.20 -16.62 7.15
N ARG A 248 -24.11 -15.39 7.62
CA ARG A 248 -23.49 -15.03 8.91
C ARG A 248 -24.05 -15.79 10.10
N GLN A 249 -25.35 -16.06 10.13
CA GLN A 249 -26.01 -16.78 11.23
C GLN A 249 -25.93 -18.31 11.14
N GLN A 250 -25.47 -18.82 10.01
CA GLN A 250 -25.43 -20.27 9.69
C GLN A 250 -24.04 -20.68 9.25
N THR A 251 -23.01 -20.12 9.90
CA THR A 251 -21.61 -20.48 9.62
C THR A 251 -21.31 -21.90 10.11
N ARG A 252 -20.45 -22.61 9.36
CA ARG A 252 -19.95 -23.93 9.72
C ARG A 252 -18.68 -23.82 10.54
N ILE A 253 -18.29 -24.92 11.17
CA ILE A 253 -17.10 -24.98 12.04
C ILE A 253 -15.79 -24.58 11.31
N ASN A 254 -15.74 -24.79 9.99
CA ASN A 254 -14.59 -24.40 9.16
C ASN A 254 -14.71 -22.99 8.53
N GLN A 255 -15.69 -22.20 8.97
CA GLN A 255 -15.99 -20.87 8.44
C GLN A 255 -15.96 -19.84 9.56
N GLN A 256 -15.34 -18.71 9.29
CA GLN A 256 -15.33 -17.54 10.16
C GLN A 256 -15.88 -16.37 9.36
N TRP A 257 -16.87 -15.68 9.90
CA TRP A 257 -17.52 -14.55 9.27
C TRP A 257 -17.35 -13.31 10.14
N GLN A 258 -16.68 -12.30 9.62
CA GLN A 258 -16.56 -11.00 10.25
C GLN A 258 -17.30 -9.98 9.40
N SER A 259 -18.19 -9.23 10.02
CA SER A 259 -19.02 -8.24 9.37
C SER A 259 -18.77 -6.86 9.95
N SER A 260 -18.66 -5.86 9.09
CA SER A 260 -18.68 -4.44 9.40
C SER A 260 -19.86 -3.77 8.69
N LEU A 261 -20.00 -2.46 8.81
CA LEU A 261 -21.05 -1.71 8.10
C LEU A 261 -20.87 -1.74 6.58
N THR A 262 -19.63 -1.83 6.10
CA THR A 262 -19.29 -1.68 4.68
C THR A 262 -18.76 -2.96 4.04
N HIS A 263 -18.34 -3.94 4.84
CA HIS A 263 -17.69 -5.15 4.31
C HIS A 263 -18.00 -6.39 5.15
N ASP A 264 -18.00 -7.52 4.46
CA ASP A 264 -17.90 -8.85 5.08
C ASP A 264 -16.58 -9.49 4.67
N VAL A 265 -15.86 -10.07 5.65
CA VAL A 265 -14.67 -10.89 5.42
C VAL A 265 -14.96 -12.30 5.90
N ILE A 266 -14.89 -13.26 4.98
CA ILE A 266 -15.26 -14.64 5.22
C ILE A 266 -14.05 -15.52 5.00
N ARG A 267 -13.60 -16.22 6.04
CA ARG A 267 -12.55 -17.22 5.95
C ARG A 267 -13.15 -18.61 5.92
N VAL A 268 -12.66 -19.42 5.01
CA VAL A 268 -13.06 -20.81 4.86
C VAL A 268 -11.83 -21.70 4.84
N GLN A 269 -11.74 -22.63 5.79
CA GLN A 269 -10.73 -23.68 5.78
C GLN A 269 -11.23 -24.85 4.94
N GLN A 270 -10.34 -25.42 4.12
CA GLN A 270 -10.65 -26.54 3.24
C GLN A 270 -11.96 -26.31 2.44
N PRO A 271 -12.01 -25.25 1.62
CA PRO A 271 -13.22 -24.94 0.86
C PRO A 271 -13.53 -26.07 -0.14
N THR A 272 -14.81 -26.33 -0.36
CA THR A 272 -15.21 -27.32 -1.37
C THR A 272 -14.83 -26.84 -2.77
N PRO A 273 -14.19 -27.66 -3.60
CA PRO A 273 -13.95 -27.33 -4.99
C PRO A 273 -15.26 -27.09 -5.77
N GLY A 274 -15.18 -26.28 -6.80
CA GLY A 274 -16.31 -25.94 -7.66
C GLY A 274 -16.62 -24.45 -7.69
N THR A 275 -17.71 -24.08 -8.33
CA THR A 275 -18.14 -22.69 -8.47
C THR A 275 -18.83 -22.21 -7.19
N TRP A 276 -18.28 -21.12 -6.65
CA TRP A 276 -18.87 -20.39 -5.52
C TRP A 276 -19.51 -19.12 -6.04
N ALA A 277 -20.60 -18.69 -5.42
CA ALA A 277 -21.31 -17.48 -5.82
C ALA A 277 -21.80 -16.68 -4.61
N LEU A 278 -21.77 -15.37 -4.74
CA LEU A 278 -22.42 -14.44 -3.84
C LEU A 278 -23.93 -14.44 -4.12
N ILE A 279 -24.74 -14.46 -3.08
CA ILE A 279 -26.19 -14.25 -3.13
C ILE A 279 -26.47 -12.98 -2.32
N SER A 280 -26.74 -11.91 -3.02
CA SER A 280 -27.13 -10.61 -2.49
C SER A 280 -27.66 -9.76 -3.63
N ASP A 281 -28.57 -8.83 -3.35
CA ASP A 281 -29.11 -7.90 -4.32
C ASP A 281 -28.22 -6.66 -4.50
N THR A 282 -27.42 -6.30 -3.49
CA THR A 282 -26.71 -5.03 -3.42
C THR A 282 -25.23 -5.18 -3.12
N ALA A 283 -24.80 -6.25 -2.46
CA ALA A 283 -23.41 -6.49 -2.13
C ALA A 283 -22.59 -6.95 -3.34
N THR A 284 -21.31 -6.64 -3.34
CA THR A 284 -20.39 -6.93 -4.44
C THR A 284 -19.21 -7.77 -3.96
N LEU A 285 -18.92 -8.82 -4.71
CA LEU A 285 -17.74 -9.66 -4.48
C LEU A 285 -16.49 -8.93 -4.97
N LYS A 286 -15.62 -8.53 -4.04
CA LYS A 286 -14.42 -7.74 -4.36
C LYS A 286 -13.19 -8.61 -4.60
N ARG A 287 -12.98 -9.62 -3.77
CA ARG A 287 -11.70 -10.32 -3.78
C ARG A 287 -11.81 -11.71 -3.17
N VAL A 288 -11.07 -12.65 -3.71
CA VAL A 288 -10.91 -14.00 -3.15
C VAL A 288 -9.43 -14.34 -3.10
N ASN A 289 -8.85 -14.28 -1.90
CA ASN A 289 -7.51 -14.75 -1.63
C ASN A 289 -7.52 -16.24 -1.34
N VAL A 290 -6.53 -16.97 -1.82
CA VAL A 290 -6.41 -18.40 -1.59
C VAL A 290 -5.02 -18.77 -1.10
N VAL A 291 -4.95 -19.80 -0.26
CA VAL A 291 -3.72 -20.48 0.13
C VAL A 291 -3.84 -21.92 -0.32
N GLY A 292 -2.80 -22.45 -0.93
CA GLY A 292 -2.77 -23.81 -1.45
C GLY A 292 -1.36 -24.32 -1.61
N LYS A 293 -1.22 -25.51 -2.17
CA LYS A 293 0.05 -26.22 -2.31
C LYS A 293 1.02 -25.60 -3.29
N LEU A 294 0.51 -24.84 -4.29
CA LEU A 294 1.35 -24.12 -5.23
C LEU A 294 1.76 -22.79 -4.63
N GLN A 295 3.06 -22.51 -4.60
CA GLN A 295 3.62 -21.22 -4.22
C GLN A 295 4.12 -20.51 -5.47
N ILE A 296 3.78 -19.23 -5.61
CA ILE A 296 4.29 -18.36 -6.67
C ILE A 296 5.32 -17.44 -6.05
N LEU A 297 6.56 -17.58 -6.49
CA LEU A 297 7.66 -16.73 -6.08
C LEU A 297 7.76 -15.58 -7.08
N LEU A 298 7.68 -14.35 -6.60
CA LEU A 298 7.65 -13.16 -7.43
C LEU A 298 8.71 -12.17 -6.99
N GLN A 299 9.48 -11.66 -7.96
CA GLN A 299 10.34 -10.51 -7.77
C GLN A 299 10.02 -9.47 -8.84
N GLN A 300 9.73 -8.26 -8.42
CA GLN A 300 9.57 -7.10 -9.29
C GLN A 300 10.82 -6.23 -9.15
N SER A 301 11.31 -5.66 -10.26
CA SER A 301 12.52 -4.83 -10.24
C SER A 301 12.38 -3.63 -9.31
N HIS A 302 11.29 -2.86 -9.48
CA HIS A 302 10.96 -1.68 -8.67
C HIS A 302 9.44 -1.45 -8.68
N GLN A 303 8.92 -0.83 -7.62
CA GLN A 303 7.54 -0.34 -7.57
C GLN A 303 7.43 1.11 -8.04
N ASN A 304 8.52 1.85 -7.99
CA ASN A 304 8.64 3.21 -8.47
C ASN A 304 9.71 3.29 -9.58
N ILE A 305 9.32 3.77 -10.75
CA ILE A 305 10.21 3.99 -11.88
C ILE A 305 9.98 5.37 -12.47
N LYS A 306 10.91 5.85 -13.27
CA LYS A 306 10.76 7.07 -14.07
C LYS A 306 10.22 6.73 -15.46
N VAL A 307 9.58 7.71 -16.10
CA VAL A 307 9.25 7.64 -17.53
C VAL A 307 10.48 7.18 -18.33
N GLY A 308 10.30 6.24 -19.25
CA GLY A 308 11.37 5.68 -20.08
C GLY A 308 12.24 4.62 -19.39
N GLN A 309 12.08 4.37 -18.10
CA GLN A 309 12.86 3.36 -17.38
C GLN A 309 12.35 1.94 -17.69
N ARG A 310 13.28 1.02 -17.92
CA ARG A 310 12.96 -0.41 -18.09
C ARG A 310 12.66 -1.06 -16.75
N SER A 311 11.66 -1.93 -16.74
CA SER A 311 11.30 -2.74 -15.57
C SER A 311 10.93 -4.17 -15.98
N TYR A 312 10.96 -5.10 -15.03
CA TYR A 312 10.66 -6.50 -15.26
C TYR A 312 10.06 -7.15 -14.02
N ILE A 313 9.47 -8.30 -14.23
CA ILE A 313 9.08 -9.23 -13.17
C ILE A 313 9.75 -10.58 -13.42
N ASP A 314 10.21 -11.22 -12.35
CA ASP A 314 10.70 -12.59 -12.35
C ASP A 314 9.72 -13.47 -11.56
N VAL A 315 9.31 -14.59 -12.15
CA VAL A 315 8.37 -15.53 -11.55
C VAL A 315 8.96 -16.94 -11.53
N GLN A 316 8.81 -17.62 -10.39
CA GLN A 316 9.10 -19.04 -10.25
C GLN A 316 7.92 -19.72 -9.55
N LEU A 317 7.79 -21.02 -9.70
CA LEU A 317 6.78 -21.82 -9.02
C LEU A 317 7.46 -22.80 -8.07
N ALA A 318 6.90 -22.95 -6.87
CA ALA A 318 7.38 -23.88 -5.86
C ALA A 318 6.22 -24.69 -5.28
N ASN A 319 6.54 -25.84 -4.69
CA ASN A 319 5.59 -26.65 -3.93
C ASN A 319 5.37 -26.11 -2.51
N GLU A 320 4.57 -26.80 -1.71
CA GLU A 320 4.25 -26.46 -0.32
C GLU A 320 5.49 -26.39 0.62
N ARG A 321 6.61 -27.04 0.23
CA ARG A 321 7.87 -27.04 0.97
C ARG A 321 8.83 -25.93 0.53
N GLY A 322 8.44 -25.13 -0.48
CA GLY A 322 9.28 -24.10 -1.07
C GLY A 322 10.31 -24.64 -2.08
N GLU A 323 10.23 -25.93 -2.44
CA GLU A 323 11.07 -26.52 -3.48
C GLU A 323 10.55 -26.10 -4.85
N LEU A 324 11.45 -25.63 -5.73
CA LEU A 324 11.07 -25.23 -7.08
C LEU A 324 10.49 -26.42 -7.87
N LEU A 325 9.48 -26.14 -8.67
CA LEU A 325 8.89 -27.15 -9.54
C LEU A 325 9.90 -27.58 -10.63
N SER A 326 9.99 -28.90 -10.87
CA SER A 326 10.79 -29.45 -11.96
C SER A 326 10.23 -29.10 -13.34
N ALA A 327 11.03 -29.31 -14.38
CA ALA A 327 10.61 -29.10 -15.77
C ALA A 327 9.33 -29.85 -16.14
N GLU A 328 9.19 -31.10 -15.67
CA GLU A 328 7.98 -31.91 -15.88
C GLU A 328 6.75 -31.33 -15.19
N GLN A 329 6.92 -30.83 -13.95
CA GLN A 329 5.85 -30.20 -13.18
C GLN A 329 5.44 -28.85 -13.74
N LEU A 330 6.35 -28.12 -14.39
CA LEU A 330 6.09 -26.86 -15.07
C LEU A 330 5.38 -27.02 -16.41
N GLN A 331 5.31 -28.24 -16.95
CA GLN A 331 4.68 -28.49 -18.24
C GLN A 331 3.20 -28.06 -18.23
N GLY A 332 2.83 -27.25 -19.21
CA GLY A 332 1.48 -26.70 -19.35
C GLY A 332 1.18 -25.49 -18.47
N PHE A 333 2.14 -25.04 -17.65
CA PHE A 333 1.99 -23.75 -16.96
C PHE A 333 2.39 -22.59 -17.88
N GLU A 334 1.60 -21.55 -17.83
CA GLU A 334 1.81 -20.31 -18.56
C GLU A 334 1.78 -19.13 -17.61
N LEU A 335 2.66 -18.17 -17.86
CA LEU A 335 2.70 -16.87 -17.21
C LEU A 335 2.06 -15.85 -18.16
N LYS A 336 1.02 -15.18 -17.70
CA LYS A 336 0.41 -14.05 -18.40
C LYS A 336 0.47 -12.81 -17.52
N VAL A 337 0.89 -11.70 -18.10
CA VAL A 337 0.92 -10.40 -17.43
C VAL A 337 0.07 -9.42 -18.21
N ASN A 338 -0.92 -8.85 -17.54
CA ASN A 338 -1.70 -7.73 -18.02
C ASN A 338 -1.33 -6.50 -17.22
N MET A 339 -1.28 -5.34 -17.89
CA MET A 339 -1.08 -4.04 -17.25
C MET A 339 -2.15 -3.07 -17.71
N SER A 340 -2.69 -2.28 -16.77
CA SER A 340 -3.66 -1.23 -17.05
C SER A 340 -3.25 0.08 -16.36
N ASP A 341 -3.64 1.21 -16.94
CA ASP A 341 -3.48 2.55 -16.36
C ASP A 341 -4.69 3.01 -15.53
N GLY A 342 -5.58 2.07 -15.21
CA GLY A 342 -6.85 2.33 -14.52
C GLY A 342 -8.03 2.56 -15.47
N ASN A 343 -7.80 2.98 -16.73
CA ASN A 343 -8.82 3.22 -17.73
C ASN A 343 -8.80 2.15 -18.83
N ALA A 344 -7.61 1.76 -19.26
CA ALA A 344 -7.43 0.83 -20.36
C ALA A 344 -6.30 -0.17 -20.09
N GLN A 345 -6.36 -1.32 -20.75
CA GLN A 345 -5.25 -2.24 -20.81
C GLN A 345 -4.16 -1.68 -21.73
N VAL A 346 -2.96 -1.45 -21.18
CA VAL A 346 -1.80 -0.89 -21.91
C VAL A 346 -0.79 -1.94 -22.33
N PHE A 347 -0.87 -3.15 -21.75
CA PHE A 347 0.03 -4.25 -22.07
C PHE A 347 -0.62 -5.58 -21.75
N SER A 348 -0.31 -6.60 -22.58
CA SER A 348 -0.64 -8.00 -22.33
C SER A 348 0.39 -8.89 -23.02
N GLN A 349 1.03 -9.75 -22.24
CA GLN A 349 1.97 -10.74 -22.77
C GLN A 349 1.80 -12.06 -22.04
N GLN A 350 2.00 -13.17 -22.77
CA GLN A 350 1.94 -14.54 -22.27
C GLN A 350 3.15 -15.32 -22.73
N GLN A 351 3.68 -16.19 -21.85
CA GLN A 351 4.80 -17.09 -22.18
C GLN A 351 4.75 -18.33 -21.30
N ALA A 352 5.35 -19.44 -21.77
CA ALA A 352 5.56 -20.63 -20.96
C ALA A 352 6.62 -20.39 -19.87
N PHE A 353 6.55 -21.18 -18.80
CA PHE A 353 7.60 -21.18 -17.77
C PHE A 353 8.89 -21.81 -18.31
N VAL A 354 10.02 -21.23 -17.90
CA VAL A 354 11.35 -21.74 -18.21
C VAL A 354 11.78 -22.70 -17.11
N ALA A 355 12.16 -23.92 -17.48
CA ALA A 355 12.63 -24.92 -16.55
C ALA A 355 13.94 -24.47 -15.87
N ASP A 356 14.06 -24.75 -14.57
CA ASP A 356 15.24 -24.52 -13.74
C ASP A 356 15.75 -23.06 -13.69
N ALA A 357 14.94 -22.10 -14.17
CA ALA A 357 15.31 -20.69 -14.23
C ALA A 357 14.15 -19.79 -13.81
N LYS A 358 14.49 -18.53 -13.55
CA LYS A 358 13.50 -17.48 -13.37
C LYS A 358 12.83 -17.19 -14.71
N THR A 359 11.51 -17.31 -14.74
CA THR A 359 10.73 -16.87 -15.90
C THR A 359 10.59 -15.36 -15.84
N ARG A 360 11.41 -14.64 -16.62
CA ARG A 360 11.43 -13.19 -16.68
C ARG A 360 10.48 -12.68 -17.73
N MET A 361 9.63 -11.73 -17.34
CA MET A 361 8.84 -10.94 -18.28
C MET A 361 9.28 -9.49 -18.22
N GLN A 362 9.74 -8.99 -19.36
CA GLN A 362 10.06 -7.58 -19.54
C GLN A 362 8.75 -6.79 -19.64
N LEU A 363 8.60 -5.75 -18.83
CA LEU A 363 7.46 -4.84 -18.93
C LEU A 363 7.70 -3.80 -20.03
N PRO A 364 6.65 -3.20 -20.59
CA PRO A 364 6.81 -2.16 -21.59
C PRO A 364 7.49 -0.93 -20.99
N VAL A 365 8.20 -0.20 -21.82
CA VAL A 365 8.70 1.12 -21.46
C VAL A 365 7.52 2.08 -21.46
N LEU A 366 7.29 2.76 -20.32
CA LEU A 366 6.14 3.63 -20.13
C LEU A 366 6.57 5.09 -20.34
N ASP A 367 5.78 5.81 -21.12
CA ASP A 367 6.02 7.21 -21.53
C ASP A 367 5.15 8.22 -20.76
N LYS A 368 4.18 7.73 -19.99
CA LYS A 368 3.27 8.57 -19.21
C LYS A 368 3.43 8.33 -17.72
N PRO A 369 3.56 9.39 -16.92
CA PRO A 369 3.54 9.26 -15.48
C PRO A 369 2.15 8.83 -14.99
N GLY A 370 2.11 8.03 -13.93
CA GLY A 370 0.85 7.54 -13.38
C GLY A 370 1.01 6.26 -12.57
N MET A 371 -0.11 5.75 -12.09
CA MET A 371 -0.21 4.45 -11.46
C MET A 371 -0.66 3.41 -12.47
N TYR A 372 0.07 2.33 -12.57
CA TYR A 372 -0.24 1.17 -13.40
C TYR A 372 -0.50 -0.05 -12.53
N ASN A 373 -1.56 -0.78 -12.83
CA ASN A 373 -1.92 -2.01 -12.14
C ASN A 373 -1.53 -3.20 -13.00
N LEU A 374 -0.77 -4.13 -12.40
CA LEU A 374 -0.34 -5.37 -13.02
C LEU A 374 -1.17 -6.53 -12.46
N THR A 375 -1.75 -7.33 -13.33
CA THR A 375 -2.32 -8.64 -12.99
C THR A 375 -1.42 -9.71 -13.58
N ILE A 376 -0.76 -10.46 -12.71
CA ILE A 376 0.17 -11.54 -13.03
C ILE A 376 -0.59 -12.85 -12.83
N SER A 377 -0.85 -13.56 -13.91
CA SER A 377 -1.61 -14.80 -13.90
C SER A 377 -0.70 -15.98 -14.18
N VAL A 378 -0.83 -17.01 -13.35
CA VAL A 378 -0.20 -18.32 -13.55
C VAL A 378 -1.32 -19.32 -13.76
N ALA A 379 -1.31 -20.00 -14.88
CA ALA A 379 -2.38 -20.93 -15.25
C ALA A 379 -1.82 -22.21 -15.92
N ASN A 380 -2.53 -23.31 -15.70
CA ASN A 380 -2.52 -24.49 -16.53
C ASN A 380 -3.97 -24.92 -16.78
N GLY A 381 -4.26 -25.94 -17.57
CA GLY A 381 -5.65 -26.33 -17.90
C GLY A 381 -6.58 -26.59 -16.69
N GLN A 382 -6.04 -26.71 -15.47
CA GLN A 382 -6.78 -27.06 -14.26
C GLN A 382 -6.74 -25.98 -13.17
N LEU A 383 -5.76 -25.09 -13.21
CA LEU A 383 -5.50 -24.11 -12.18
C LEU A 383 -5.31 -22.73 -12.80
N ILE A 384 -5.88 -21.71 -12.17
CA ILE A 384 -5.54 -20.32 -12.42
C ILE A 384 -5.35 -19.58 -11.09
N ARG A 385 -4.24 -18.86 -10.98
CA ARG A 385 -3.92 -17.99 -9.86
C ARG A 385 -3.49 -16.64 -10.36
N THR A 386 -3.89 -15.60 -9.68
CA THR A 386 -3.50 -14.23 -9.99
C THR A 386 -2.79 -13.59 -8.81
N ILE A 387 -1.87 -12.70 -9.11
CA ILE A 387 -1.22 -11.81 -8.16
C ILE A 387 -1.37 -10.41 -8.73
N ASN A 388 -1.80 -9.47 -7.90
CA ASN A 388 -1.85 -8.07 -8.28
C ASN A 388 -0.61 -7.34 -7.76
N ARG A 389 -0.10 -6.40 -8.55
CA ARG A 389 0.98 -5.47 -8.22
C ARG A 389 0.65 -4.11 -8.79
N SER A 390 1.27 -3.10 -8.21
CA SER A 390 1.20 -1.75 -8.77
C SER A 390 2.60 -1.24 -9.09
N LEU A 391 2.67 -0.39 -10.11
CA LEU A 391 3.89 0.27 -10.57
C LEU A 391 3.60 1.76 -10.70
N ARG A 392 4.34 2.59 -9.96
CA ARG A 392 4.26 4.04 -10.07
C ARG A 392 5.31 4.54 -11.05
N VAL A 393 4.87 5.27 -12.06
CA VAL A 393 5.74 5.94 -13.03
C VAL A 393 5.81 7.42 -12.70
N HIS A 394 7.00 7.91 -12.40
CA HIS A 394 7.25 9.31 -12.09
C HIS A 394 7.65 10.08 -13.36
N PRO A 395 7.30 11.37 -13.48
CA PRO A 395 7.78 12.19 -14.57
C PRO A 395 9.31 12.30 -14.53
N LEU A 396 9.92 12.53 -15.70
CA LEU A 396 11.30 13.01 -15.74
C LEU A 396 11.30 14.43 -15.19
N VAL A 397 11.96 14.64 -14.06
CA VAL A 397 12.25 16.00 -13.59
C VAL A 397 13.30 16.55 -14.57
N PRO A 398 13.05 17.66 -15.28
CA PRO A 398 14.10 18.31 -16.07
C PRO A 398 15.27 18.62 -15.14
N LEU A 399 16.49 18.22 -15.52
CA LEU A 399 17.68 18.76 -14.90
C LEU A 399 17.61 20.27 -15.14
N VAL A 400 17.29 21.03 -14.10
CA VAL A 400 17.47 22.47 -14.11
C VAL A 400 18.98 22.65 -14.20
N SER A 401 19.48 22.91 -15.40
CA SER A 401 20.83 23.39 -15.60
C SER A 401 20.92 24.73 -14.86
N ASN A 402 21.58 24.74 -13.73
CA ASN A 402 22.04 25.97 -13.12
C ASN A 402 23.10 26.59 -14.08
N GLU A 403 22.65 27.19 -15.14
CA GLU A 403 23.38 28.25 -15.79
C GLU A 403 23.23 29.48 -14.89
N ALA A 404 24.09 29.52 -13.87
CA ALA A 404 24.32 30.74 -13.12
C ALA A 404 24.92 31.76 -14.09
N ASP A 405 24.16 32.80 -14.37
CA ASP A 405 24.63 34.05 -14.96
C ASP A 405 25.91 34.52 -14.28
N SER A 406 27.02 34.30 -14.96
CA SER A 406 28.29 34.98 -14.68
C SER A 406 28.30 36.28 -15.44
N ALA A 407 27.68 37.32 -14.91
CA ALA A 407 27.93 38.69 -15.31
C ALA A 407 28.52 39.45 -14.12
N GLY A 408 29.77 39.80 -14.30
CA GLY A 408 30.71 40.32 -13.36
C GLY A 408 30.34 41.61 -12.62
N VAL A 409 30.98 41.77 -11.49
CA VAL A 409 31.62 43.05 -11.09
C VAL A 409 32.87 42.69 -10.29
N LEU A 410 34.01 43.15 -10.81
CA LEU A 410 35.26 43.29 -10.10
C LEU A 410 35.12 44.43 -9.10
N GLU A 411 35.46 44.21 -7.85
CA GLU A 411 36.12 45.23 -7.03
C GLU A 411 37.01 44.57 -5.98
N THR A 412 38.23 45.02 -5.98
CA THR A 412 39.35 44.73 -5.12
C THR A 412 39.14 45.32 -3.72
N ASP A 413 39.60 44.62 -2.67
CA ASP A 413 40.63 45.18 -1.78
C ASP A 413 41.06 44.17 -0.67
N GLU A 414 42.28 44.19 -0.47
CA GLU A 414 43.36 43.67 0.33
C GLU A 414 43.11 43.38 1.84
N VAL A 415 43.92 42.40 2.27
CA VAL A 415 44.76 42.32 3.50
C VAL A 415 44.19 41.70 4.79
N ALA A 416 44.77 40.63 5.15
CA ALA A 416 45.62 40.21 6.29
C ALA A 416 45.19 38.95 7.04
N ASN A 417 45.95 37.93 6.78
CA ASN A 417 46.68 37.02 7.69
C ASN A 417 46.27 36.92 9.16
N GLN A 418 45.86 35.70 9.58
CA GLN A 418 46.53 34.98 10.68
C GLN A 418 46.08 33.52 10.83
N THR A 419 47.06 32.66 10.90
CA THR A 419 47.14 31.24 11.17
C THR A 419 46.54 30.83 12.51
N SER A 420 45.75 29.72 12.53
CA SER A 420 45.89 28.72 13.58
C SER A 420 45.30 27.38 13.09
N GLN A 421 46.11 26.36 13.19
CA GLN A 421 45.85 24.96 12.94
C GLN A 421 44.85 24.42 13.98
N VAL A 422 43.84 23.70 13.55
CA VAL A 422 43.22 22.59 14.31
C VAL A 422 42.86 21.49 13.32
N GLU A 423 43.24 20.28 13.68
CA GLU A 423 43.17 19.04 12.92
C GLU A 423 41.73 18.71 12.43
N ALA A 424 41.65 18.30 11.19
CA ALA A 424 40.42 17.81 10.56
C ALA A 424 40.19 16.33 10.90
N ILE A 425 39.08 16.06 11.57
CA ILE A 425 38.47 14.74 11.57
C ILE A 425 37.49 14.73 10.38
N SER A 426 37.84 13.99 9.35
CA SER A 426 36.99 13.78 8.18
C SER A 426 35.84 12.85 8.55
N VAL A 427 34.62 13.41 8.68
CA VAL A 427 33.39 12.65 8.62
C VAL A 427 32.86 12.82 7.20
N SER A 428 32.84 11.74 6.44
CA SER A 428 32.28 11.67 5.10
C SER A 428 30.77 11.91 5.17
N ASN A 429 30.33 13.07 4.68
CA ASN A 429 28.92 13.34 4.39
C ASN A 429 28.48 12.49 3.19
N GLU A 430 27.78 11.38 3.44
CA GLU A 430 26.95 10.78 2.42
C GLU A 430 25.68 11.62 2.26
N THR A 431 25.55 12.23 1.10
CA THR A 431 24.48 13.13 0.72
C THR A 431 23.15 12.40 0.57
N ALA A 432 22.11 12.97 1.16
CA ALA A 432 20.71 12.59 0.93
C ALA A 432 20.38 12.55 -0.57
N SER A 433 19.48 11.63 -0.96
CA SER A 433 19.05 11.46 -2.35
C SER A 433 18.60 12.79 -2.98
N PRO A 434 18.92 13.09 -4.23
CA PRO A 434 18.55 14.34 -4.92
C PRO A 434 17.04 14.65 -4.90
N ALA A 435 16.18 13.63 -4.80
CA ALA A 435 14.74 13.80 -4.72
C ALA A 435 14.26 14.43 -3.40
N LEU A 436 15.07 14.36 -2.33
CA LEU A 436 14.74 14.96 -1.03
C LEU A 436 15.17 16.43 -0.95
N GLN A 437 16.23 16.78 -1.66
CA GLN A 437 16.79 18.14 -1.65
C GLN A 437 15.86 19.13 -2.35
N SER A 438 15.23 18.75 -3.49
CA SER A 438 14.35 19.62 -4.27
C SER A 438 13.04 20.00 -3.57
N LEU A 439 12.61 19.23 -2.56
CA LEU A 439 11.38 19.49 -1.81
C LEU A 439 11.57 20.42 -0.60
N MET A 440 12.83 20.65 -0.20
CA MET A 440 13.15 21.54 0.91
C MET A 440 13.13 23.02 0.51
N ASP A 441 13.27 23.32 -0.79
CA ASP A 441 13.45 24.68 -1.31
C ASP A 441 12.17 25.33 -1.87
N GLU A 442 11.07 24.56 -2.09
CA GLU A 442 9.86 25.06 -2.78
C GLU A 442 8.85 25.85 -1.92
N ASP A 443 9.06 26.01 -0.62
CA ASP A 443 8.02 26.58 0.30
C ASP A 443 8.24 28.05 0.65
N SER A 444 8.36 28.94 -0.35
CA SER A 444 8.44 30.39 -0.05
C SER A 444 7.62 31.32 -0.93
N SER A 445 6.55 30.87 -1.62
CA SER A 445 5.61 31.84 -2.22
C SER A 445 4.25 31.25 -2.59
N ALA A 446 3.30 31.23 -1.71
CA ALA A 446 1.87 31.23 -2.08
C ALA A 446 1.06 32.09 -1.11
N LYS A 447 0.65 33.25 -1.55
CA LYS A 447 -0.38 34.07 -0.89
C LYS A 447 -1.76 33.43 -1.13
N PRO A 448 -2.64 33.40 -0.12
CA PRO A 448 -3.99 32.87 -0.28
C PRO A 448 -4.97 33.97 -0.74
N VAL A 449 -5.33 34.00 -2.00
CA VAL A 449 -6.55 34.66 -2.49
C VAL A 449 -6.99 33.94 -3.76
N GLU A 450 -8.12 33.19 -3.68
CA GLU A 450 -9.05 32.89 -4.80
C GLU A 450 -9.87 31.58 -4.64
N ALA A 451 -9.88 30.97 -3.47
CA ALA A 451 -10.66 29.75 -3.24
C ALA A 451 -12.07 29.99 -2.63
N ALA A 452 -12.41 31.22 -2.27
CA ALA A 452 -13.69 31.52 -1.59
C ALA A 452 -14.92 31.58 -2.55
N ASN A 453 -14.73 31.89 -3.83
CA ASN A 453 -15.88 32.11 -4.74
C ASN A 453 -16.39 30.86 -5.47
N GLN A 454 -15.70 29.73 -5.43
CA GLN A 454 -16.18 28.49 -6.05
C GLN A 454 -16.95 27.57 -5.08
N ALA A 455 -16.74 27.72 -3.78
CA ALA A 455 -17.44 26.91 -2.77
C ALA A 455 -18.91 27.34 -2.56
N GLU A 456 -19.22 28.63 -2.70
CA GLU A 456 -20.61 29.12 -2.59
C GLU A 456 -21.51 28.69 -3.74
N THR A 457 -20.96 28.52 -4.94
CA THR A 457 -21.74 28.11 -6.13
C THR A 457 -22.11 26.62 -6.07
N ALA A 458 -21.24 25.77 -5.51
CA ALA A 458 -21.50 24.33 -5.36
C ALA A 458 -22.51 24.04 -4.24
N ALA A 459 -22.44 24.77 -3.14
CA ALA A 459 -23.40 24.63 -2.03
C ALA A 459 -24.84 25.06 -2.43
N SER A 460 -24.97 26.10 -3.25
CA SER A 460 -26.26 26.56 -3.77
C SER A 460 -26.89 25.56 -4.74
N GLN A 461 -26.11 24.90 -5.58
CA GLN A 461 -26.59 23.87 -6.51
C GLN A 461 -27.04 22.59 -5.77
N MET A 462 -26.32 22.18 -4.72
CA MET A 462 -26.70 21.02 -3.89
C MET A 462 -28.01 21.28 -3.12
N ALA A 463 -28.20 22.47 -2.55
CA ALA A 463 -29.43 22.82 -1.87
C ALA A 463 -30.66 22.81 -2.79
N SER A 464 -30.49 23.17 -4.06
CA SER A 464 -31.55 23.11 -5.09
C SER A 464 -31.93 21.68 -5.46
N LEU A 465 -30.92 20.77 -5.51
CA LEU A 465 -31.13 19.35 -5.83
C LEU A 465 -31.88 18.61 -4.72
N VAL A 466 -31.54 18.89 -3.48
CA VAL A 466 -32.20 18.30 -2.28
C VAL A 466 -33.67 18.74 -2.15
N LYS A 467 -34.00 19.99 -2.55
CA LYS A 467 -35.37 20.44 -2.59
C LYS A 467 -36.23 19.75 -3.69
N LYS A 468 -35.61 19.38 -4.81
CA LYS A 468 -36.30 18.65 -5.90
C LYS A 468 -36.56 17.17 -5.59
N ILE A 469 -35.74 16.56 -4.72
CA ILE A 469 -35.91 15.15 -4.29
C ILE A 469 -36.96 15.00 -3.18
N LYS A 470 -37.21 16.06 -2.38
CA LYS A 470 -38.25 16.02 -1.34
C LYS A 470 -39.66 16.39 -1.84
N ALA A 471 -39.81 16.71 -3.12
CA ALA A 471 -41.09 17.11 -3.75
C ALA A 471 -41.61 16.06 -4.77
N LYS A 472 -41.05 14.88 -4.78
CA LYS A 472 -41.57 13.65 -5.40
C LYS A 472 -41.65 12.57 -4.33
#